data_ce4776f871c08d9f8a3d826e4210287b
#
_entry.id   ce4776f871c08d9f8a3d826e4210287b
#
_cell.length_a   1.000
_cell.length_b   1.000
_cell.length_c   1.000
_cell.angle_alpha   90.00
_cell.angle_beta   90.00
_cell.angle_gamma   90.00
#
_symmetry.space_group_name_H-M   'P 1'
#
loop_
_entity.id
_entity.type
_entity.pdbx_description
1 polymer ?
#
loop_
_entity_poly.entity_id
_entity_poly.type
_entity_poly.pdbx_seq_one_letter_code
_entity_poly.pdbx_strand_id
1 'polypeptide(L)'
;MKTNLRIGEVLMERNYITQEQMEQALAYQKEHREKRVGQILIELGFVTEAQVLEALAARLGLEIVSIGQIQVDLTAVRMIPRELAEKQNLLAVGFADKNLEVVTNDPLNYFAFEEVRQLTGCQVVIRLSEMGPLQSAIRYYYAEVGAQQAAQTANEDFAERNVEMLQVDESESGDPEAPIVKLLNSLLDRAISTGASDVHIEPFEGSTRVRMRIDGTIVDYVTLQRSVHQPLIARIKIMANLDIAERRLPQDGHFRIRVGQSEYVNIRVSLLPTVFGEKAVLRILATAGQVDHASHFGMDDESYARFLPMLNSPNGIIYITGPTGSGKSTTLYMVLEYLSHRQVNISTVEDPVEKNVPSINQTQVNPVAGLTFESGLRALLRQDPDIIMVGETRDGETAGISVRAAITGHLVLSTLHTNDAISSIVRLADMGIDHYLIANSLVGLVAQRLMRKVCPHCGREVAVTPQEQALLGKDITTIKRGTGCTHCNGTGYRGRIAVHEIVTIDRKIRRMISRGAETEEIEAYAREQQGMRSLKEKGLELVKQGVTTPEELLRIAYYA
;
A
#
# COMPACT_ATOMS: atom_id res chain seq x y z
N MET A 1 -7.55 -24.71 -33.06
CA MET A 1 -7.09 -24.97 -34.47
C MET A 1 -6.02 -23.93 -34.78
N LYS A 2 -4.82 -24.35 -35.20
CA LYS A 2 -3.80 -23.42 -35.68
C LYS A 2 -4.30 -22.80 -36.99
N THR A 3 -4.41 -21.45 -37.03
CA THR A 3 -4.77 -20.75 -38.28
C THR A 3 -3.52 -20.21 -38.95
N ASN A 4 -3.42 -20.32 -40.28
CA ASN A 4 -2.29 -19.78 -41.06
C ASN A 4 -2.40 -18.24 -41.28
N LEU A 5 -3.41 -17.61 -40.74
CA LEU A 5 -3.67 -16.17 -40.89
C LEU A 5 -2.64 -15.32 -40.18
N ARG A 6 -2.37 -14.16 -40.70
CA ARG A 6 -1.54 -13.13 -39.99
C ARG A 6 -2.33 -12.56 -38.83
N ILE A 7 -1.65 -12.08 -37.79
CA ILE A 7 -2.29 -11.53 -36.57
C ILE A 7 -3.32 -10.43 -36.89
N GLY A 8 -3.02 -9.56 -37.85
CA GLY A 8 -3.94 -8.51 -38.28
C GLY A 8 -5.23 -9.07 -38.91
N GLU A 9 -5.13 -10.16 -39.66
CA GLU A 9 -6.30 -10.85 -40.27
C GLU A 9 -7.17 -11.46 -39.15
N VAL A 10 -6.57 -12.07 -38.14
CA VAL A 10 -7.30 -12.64 -36.99
C VAL A 10 -8.01 -11.55 -36.20
N LEU A 11 -7.36 -10.37 -35.98
CA LEU A 11 -7.97 -9.24 -35.30
C LEU A 11 -9.15 -8.66 -36.09
N MET A 12 -9.06 -8.62 -37.44
CA MET A 12 -10.14 -8.18 -38.31
C MET A 12 -11.29 -9.19 -38.33
N GLU A 13 -11.03 -10.49 -38.42
CA GLU A 13 -12.05 -11.53 -38.36
C GLU A 13 -12.86 -11.49 -37.05
N ARG A 14 -12.21 -11.09 -35.96
CA ARG A 14 -12.87 -10.91 -34.66
C ARG A 14 -13.54 -9.56 -34.48
N ASN A 15 -13.50 -8.69 -35.50
CA ASN A 15 -14.03 -7.32 -35.46
C ASN A 15 -13.39 -6.45 -34.37
N TYR A 16 -12.12 -6.69 -34.00
CA TYR A 16 -11.38 -5.86 -33.05
C TYR A 16 -10.78 -4.63 -33.72
N ILE A 17 -10.46 -4.71 -35.02
CA ILE A 17 -9.95 -3.58 -35.84
C ILE A 17 -10.63 -3.56 -37.21
N THR A 18 -10.65 -2.38 -37.81
CA THR A 18 -11.05 -2.16 -39.19
C THR A 18 -9.86 -2.28 -40.16
N GLN A 19 -10.15 -2.40 -41.46
CA GLN A 19 -9.12 -2.38 -42.50
C GLN A 19 -8.30 -1.07 -42.46
N GLU A 20 -8.96 0.08 -42.25
CA GLU A 20 -8.31 1.38 -42.19
C GLU A 20 -7.34 1.47 -40.99
N GLN A 21 -7.73 0.98 -39.82
CA GLN A 21 -6.87 0.94 -38.62
C GLN A 21 -5.64 0.05 -38.83
N MET A 22 -5.82 -1.07 -39.54
CA MET A 22 -4.71 -1.97 -39.90
C MET A 22 -3.73 -1.29 -40.86
N GLU A 23 -4.21 -0.55 -41.85
CA GLU A 23 -3.37 0.21 -42.80
C GLU A 23 -2.61 1.32 -42.10
N GLN A 24 -3.23 2.03 -41.17
CA GLN A 24 -2.55 3.04 -40.31
C GLN A 24 -1.43 2.41 -39.47
N ALA A 25 -1.69 1.27 -38.83
CA ALA A 25 -0.68 0.57 -38.03
C ALA A 25 0.49 0.07 -38.90
N LEU A 26 0.23 -0.43 -40.11
CA LEU A 26 1.29 -0.84 -41.06
C LEU A 26 2.09 0.35 -41.60
N ALA A 27 1.46 1.52 -41.80
CA ALA A 27 2.16 2.75 -42.18
C ALA A 27 3.10 3.20 -41.05
N TYR A 28 2.63 3.21 -39.80
CA TYR A 28 3.43 3.54 -38.63
C TYR A 28 4.59 2.54 -38.42
N GLN A 29 4.39 1.25 -38.70
CA GLN A 29 5.44 0.24 -38.61
C GLN A 29 6.61 0.47 -39.57
N LYS A 30 6.38 1.07 -40.73
CA LYS A 30 7.46 1.37 -41.69
C LYS A 30 8.49 2.33 -41.12
N GLU A 31 8.03 3.24 -40.25
CA GLU A 31 8.90 4.23 -39.55
C GLU A 31 9.49 3.65 -38.26
N HIS A 32 8.82 2.65 -37.64
CA HIS A 32 9.20 2.01 -36.37
C HIS A 32 9.37 0.51 -36.53
N ARG A 33 10.38 0.11 -37.31
CA ARG A 33 10.61 -1.29 -37.72
C ARG A 33 10.94 -2.23 -36.57
N GLU A 34 11.38 -1.71 -35.44
CA GLU A 34 11.68 -2.47 -34.20
C GLU A 34 10.42 -2.93 -33.48
N LYS A 35 9.26 -2.33 -33.74
CA LYS A 35 8.00 -2.65 -33.08
C LYS A 35 7.15 -3.64 -33.89
N ARG A 36 6.50 -4.55 -33.18
CA ARG A 36 5.55 -5.49 -33.77
C ARG A 36 4.18 -4.83 -33.98
N VAL A 37 3.45 -5.26 -35.02
CA VAL A 37 2.12 -4.70 -35.36
C VAL A 37 1.15 -4.73 -34.18
N GLY A 38 1.14 -5.80 -33.38
CA GLY A 38 0.29 -5.87 -32.19
C GLY A 38 0.60 -4.81 -31.15
N GLN A 39 1.87 -4.50 -30.91
CA GLN A 39 2.30 -3.42 -30.00
C GLN A 39 1.88 -2.05 -30.52
N ILE A 40 2.04 -1.82 -31.82
CA ILE A 40 1.64 -0.57 -32.47
C ILE A 40 0.12 -0.36 -32.37
N LEU A 41 -0.67 -1.40 -32.59
CA LEU A 41 -2.13 -1.32 -32.47
C LEU A 41 -2.58 -0.97 -31.05
N ILE A 42 -1.85 -1.45 -30.02
CA ILE A 42 -2.09 -1.09 -28.62
C ILE A 42 -1.69 0.38 -28.37
N GLU A 43 -0.52 0.80 -28.83
CA GLU A 43 -0.03 2.19 -28.68
C GLU A 43 -0.96 3.21 -29.35
N LEU A 44 -1.53 2.85 -30.51
CA LEU A 44 -2.51 3.69 -31.20
C LEU A 44 -3.91 3.64 -30.59
N GLY A 45 -4.11 2.81 -29.56
CA GLY A 45 -5.39 2.68 -28.85
C GLY A 45 -6.47 1.96 -29.64
N PHE A 46 -6.12 1.24 -30.70
CA PHE A 46 -7.09 0.53 -31.54
C PHE A 46 -7.53 -0.80 -30.93
N VAL A 47 -6.66 -1.45 -30.15
CA VAL A 47 -6.94 -2.70 -29.43
C VAL A 47 -6.36 -2.68 -28.02
N THR A 48 -6.90 -3.52 -27.17
CA THR A 48 -6.34 -3.79 -25.83
C THR A 48 -5.30 -4.92 -25.90
N GLU A 49 -4.43 -5.01 -24.88
CA GLU A 49 -3.48 -6.12 -24.76
C GLU A 49 -4.20 -7.48 -24.73
N ALA A 50 -5.32 -7.58 -24.02
CA ALA A 50 -6.14 -8.79 -23.96
C ALA A 50 -6.59 -9.27 -25.35
N GLN A 51 -7.06 -8.35 -26.20
CA GLN A 51 -7.50 -8.66 -27.58
C GLN A 51 -6.35 -9.17 -28.46
N VAL A 52 -5.15 -8.59 -28.31
CA VAL A 52 -3.95 -9.06 -29.02
C VAL A 52 -3.54 -10.46 -28.56
N LEU A 53 -3.57 -10.71 -27.24
CA LEU A 53 -3.28 -12.03 -26.67
C LEU A 53 -4.29 -13.10 -27.14
N GLU A 54 -5.58 -12.76 -27.20
CA GLU A 54 -6.61 -13.65 -27.73
C GLU A 54 -6.37 -14.01 -29.20
N ALA A 55 -5.96 -13.04 -30.02
CA ALA A 55 -5.62 -13.29 -31.42
C ALA A 55 -4.38 -14.17 -31.57
N LEU A 56 -3.34 -13.96 -30.74
CA LEU A 56 -2.14 -14.79 -30.69
C LEU A 56 -2.45 -16.22 -30.23
N ALA A 57 -3.26 -16.35 -29.17
CA ALA A 57 -3.70 -17.63 -28.64
C ALA A 57 -4.45 -18.46 -29.71
N ALA A 58 -5.41 -17.85 -30.40
CA ALA A 58 -6.16 -18.49 -31.46
C ALA A 58 -5.25 -18.93 -32.62
N ARG A 59 -4.31 -18.06 -33.02
CA ARG A 59 -3.38 -18.36 -34.12
C ARG A 59 -2.43 -19.51 -33.82
N LEU A 60 -1.86 -19.52 -32.62
CA LEU A 60 -0.82 -20.46 -32.23
C LEU A 60 -1.36 -21.70 -31.52
N GLY A 61 -2.64 -21.73 -31.18
CA GLY A 61 -3.26 -22.80 -30.41
C GLY A 61 -2.77 -22.85 -28.97
N LEU A 62 -2.49 -21.67 -28.37
CA LEU A 62 -2.01 -21.53 -27.00
C LEU A 62 -3.15 -21.22 -26.06
N GLU A 63 -2.98 -21.55 -24.79
CA GLU A 63 -3.93 -21.25 -23.72
C GLU A 63 -3.60 -19.91 -23.08
N ILE A 64 -4.62 -19.07 -22.86
CA ILE A 64 -4.50 -17.86 -22.05
C ILE A 64 -4.85 -18.23 -20.62
N VAL A 65 -4.00 -17.86 -19.68
CA VAL A 65 -4.15 -18.19 -18.27
C VAL A 65 -4.12 -16.95 -17.40
N SER A 66 -4.94 -16.94 -16.37
CA SER A 66 -4.84 -15.98 -15.29
C SER A 66 -3.83 -16.49 -14.26
N ILE A 67 -2.65 -15.87 -14.17
CA ILE A 67 -1.58 -16.32 -13.27
C ILE A 67 -2.08 -16.40 -11.82
N GLY A 68 -2.98 -15.50 -11.41
CA GLY A 68 -3.55 -15.52 -10.06
C GLY A 68 -4.39 -16.76 -9.73
N GLN A 69 -4.79 -17.54 -10.73
CA GLN A 69 -5.60 -18.76 -10.58
C GLN A 69 -4.77 -20.05 -10.73
N ILE A 70 -3.52 -19.95 -11.12
CA ILE A 70 -2.62 -21.10 -11.28
C ILE A 70 -1.92 -21.33 -9.93
N GLN A 71 -1.84 -22.59 -9.53
CA GLN A 71 -0.95 -22.99 -8.45
C GLN A 71 0.48 -23.09 -9.01
N VAL A 72 1.33 -22.13 -8.69
CA VAL A 72 2.73 -22.10 -9.17
C VAL A 72 3.59 -22.97 -8.30
N ASP A 73 4.36 -23.86 -8.95
CA ASP A 73 5.35 -24.69 -8.30
C ASP A 73 6.69 -23.93 -8.19
N LEU A 74 7.12 -23.65 -6.96
CA LEU A 74 8.37 -22.94 -6.70
C LEU A 74 9.61 -23.72 -7.19
N THR A 75 9.52 -25.05 -7.34
CA THR A 75 10.61 -25.83 -7.92
C THR A 75 10.80 -25.52 -9.40
N ALA A 76 9.71 -25.31 -10.13
CA ALA A 76 9.76 -24.86 -11.52
C ALA A 76 10.31 -23.42 -11.63
N VAL A 77 9.89 -22.51 -10.76
CA VAL A 77 10.41 -21.14 -10.73
C VAL A 77 11.93 -21.11 -10.57
N ARG A 78 12.48 -21.96 -9.71
CA ARG A 78 13.93 -22.05 -9.44
C ARG A 78 14.76 -22.50 -10.64
N MET A 79 14.16 -23.16 -11.63
CA MET A 79 14.87 -23.64 -12.81
C MET A 79 15.30 -22.51 -13.76
N ILE A 80 14.67 -21.36 -13.70
CA ILE A 80 15.00 -20.21 -14.54
C ILE A 80 15.63 -19.13 -13.67
N PRO A 81 16.81 -18.57 -14.04
CA PRO A 81 17.41 -17.46 -13.30
C PRO A 81 16.50 -16.21 -13.33
N ARG A 82 16.45 -15.48 -12.20
CA ARG A 82 15.64 -14.25 -12.05
C ARG A 82 15.90 -13.23 -13.15
N GLU A 83 17.18 -13.00 -13.47
CA GLU A 83 17.58 -12.03 -14.50
C GLU A 83 16.98 -12.36 -15.87
N LEU A 84 16.97 -13.64 -16.25
CA LEU A 84 16.38 -14.09 -17.49
C LEU A 84 14.86 -13.93 -17.48
N ALA A 85 14.22 -14.30 -16.39
CA ALA A 85 12.76 -14.18 -16.22
C ALA A 85 12.30 -12.73 -16.31
N GLU A 86 12.98 -11.81 -15.63
CA GLU A 86 12.67 -10.36 -15.67
C GLU A 86 12.98 -9.74 -17.05
N LYS A 87 14.12 -10.10 -17.65
CA LYS A 87 14.52 -9.57 -18.97
C LYS A 87 13.59 -10.02 -20.09
N GLN A 88 13.13 -11.26 -20.05
CA GLN A 88 12.35 -11.87 -21.13
C GLN A 88 10.85 -11.93 -20.83
N ASN A 89 10.40 -11.43 -19.68
CA ASN A 89 9.01 -11.48 -19.21
C ASN A 89 8.43 -12.91 -19.31
N LEU A 90 9.06 -13.86 -18.63
CA LEU A 90 8.60 -15.23 -18.58
C LEU A 90 8.67 -15.80 -17.17
N LEU A 91 7.73 -16.68 -16.83
CA LEU A 91 7.66 -17.33 -15.51
C LEU A 91 7.38 -18.81 -15.68
N ALA A 92 8.27 -19.66 -15.15
CA ALA A 92 7.96 -21.07 -15.02
C ALA A 92 6.92 -21.27 -13.92
N VAL A 93 5.85 -21.99 -14.20
CA VAL A 93 4.71 -22.15 -13.28
C VAL A 93 4.51 -23.57 -12.79
N GLY A 94 5.09 -24.55 -13.48
CA GLY A 94 4.93 -25.94 -13.12
C GLY A 94 5.48 -26.88 -14.19
N PHE A 95 5.08 -28.14 -14.09
CA PHE A 95 5.45 -29.17 -15.06
C PHE A 95 4.20 -29.84 -15.63
N ALA A 96 4.15 -30.01 -16.95
CA ALA A 96 3.19 -30.85 -17.63
C ALA A 96 3.92 -32.10 -18.14
N ASP A 97 3.71 -33.24 -17.52
CA ASP A 97 4.48 -34.48 -17.68
C ASP A 97 5.97 -34.24 -17.35
N LYS A 98 6.82 -34.11 -18.34
CA LYS A 98 8.25 -33.79 -18.19
C LYS A 98 8.63 -32.44 -18.78
N ASN A 99 7.65 -31.66 -19.23
CA ASN A 99 7.87 -30.38 -19.89
C ASN A 99 7.66 -29.25 -18.88
N LEU A 100 8.48 -28.23 -18.99
CA LEU A 100 8.36 -27.02 -18.14
C LEU A 100 7.25 -26.12 -18.70
N GLU A 101 6.25 -25.84 -17.88
CA GLU A 101 5.19 -24.87 -18.23
C GLU A 101 5.69 -23.46 -17.96
N VAL A 102 5.69 -22.63 -19.01
CA VAL A 102 6.17 -21.25 -18.94
C VAL A 102 5.08 -20.30 -19.40
N VAL A 103 4.76 -19.33 -18.58
CA VAL A 103 3.83 -18.24 -18.91
C VAL A 103 4.62 -17.05 -19.43
N THR A 104 4.17 -16.45 -20.53
CA THR A 104 4.76 -15.27 -21.16
C THR A 104 3.68 -14.39 -21.78
N ASN A 105 3.99 -13.14 -22.04
CA ASN A 105 3.15 -12.25 -22.87
C ASN A 105 3.59 -12.23 -24.35
N ASP A 106 4.79 -12.78 -24.65
CA ASP A 106 5.35 -12.81 -26.00
C ASP A 106 5.67 -14.24 -26.47
N PRO A 107 4.72 -14.95 -27.07
CA PRO A 107 4.92 -16.32 -27.54
C PRO A 107 5.84 -16.43 -28.77
N LEU A 108 6.26 -15.32 -29.35
CA LEU A 108 7.13 -15.29 -30.54
C LEU A 108 8.59 -15.04 -30.18
N ASN A 109 8.96 -14.98 -28.90
CA ASN A 109 10.33 -14.85 -28.44
C ASN A 109 11.01 -16.22 -28.36
N TYR A 110 11.25 -16.82 -29.53
CA TYR A 110 11.86 -18.15 -29.64
C TYR A 110 13.25 -18.23 -29.00
N PHE A 111 14.01 -17.14 -29.01
CA PHE A 111 15.34 -17.12 -28.39
C PHE A 111 15.28 -17.33 -26.88
N ALA A 112 14.33 -16.70 -26.21
CA ALA A 112 14.16 -16.90 -24.78
C ALA A 112 13.78 -18.34 -24.41
N PHE A 113 12.92 -18.98 -25.24
CA PHE A 113 12.55 -20.37 -24.99
C PHE A 113 13.67 -21.35 -25.27
N GLU A 114 14.52 -21.10 -26.27
CA GLU A 114 15.73 -21.91 -26.49
C GLU A 114 16.74 -21.74 -25.36
N GLU A 115 16.91 -20.52 -24.84
CA GLU A 115 17.75 -20.26 -23.68
C GLU A 115 17.24 -21.01 -22.44
N VAL A 116 15.92 -21.00 -22.20
CA VAL A 116 15.29 -21.78 -21.13
C VAL A 116 15.53 -23.28 -21.31
N ARG A 117 15.39 -23.81 -22.54
CA ARG A 117 15.63 -25.22 -22.83
C ARG A 117 17.08 -25.63 -22.57
N GLN A 118 18.03 -24.79 -22.96
CA GLN A 118 19.46 -25.06 -22.73
C GLN A 118 19.80 -25.07 -21.24
N LEU A 119 19.22 -24.13 -20.47
CA LEU A 119 19.48 -24.03 -19.04
C LEU A 119 18.81 -25.16 -18.23
N THR A 120 17.59 -25.53 -18.60
CA THR A 120 16.76 -26.45 -17.80
C THR A 120 16.81 -27.89 -18.28
N GLY A 121 17.20 -28.12 -19.54
CA GLY A 121 17.12 -29.43 -20.21
C GLY A 121 15.69 -29.89 -20.50
N CYS A 122 14.67 -29.07 -20.20
CA CYS A 122 13.25 -29.40 -20.37
C CYS A 122 12.68 -28.85 -21.67
N GLN A 123 11.70 -29.55 -22.26
CA GLN A 123 10.87 -28.96 -23.29
C GLN A 123 9.93 -27.92 -22.66
N VAL A 124 9.65 -26.82 -23.38
CA VAL A 124 8.84 -25.72 -22.88
C VAL A 124 7.42 -25.80 -23.45
N VAL A 125 6.44 -25.80 -22.56
CA VAL A 125 5.03 -25.62 -22.89
C VAL A 125 4.64 -24.16 -22.58
N ILE A 126 4.20 -23.45 -23.62
CA ILE A 126 3.95 -22.00 -23.53
C ILE A 126 2.50 -21.76 -23.19
N ARG A 127 2.24 -20.91 -22.21
CA ARG A 127 0.94 -20.30 -21.89
C ARG A 127 1.03 -18.79 -21.95
N LEU A 128 -0.08 -18.11 -22.18
CA LEU A 128 -0.12 -16.66 -22.33
C LEU A 128 -0.76 -15.98 -21.14
N SER A 129 -0.23 -14.81 -20.79
CA SER A 129 -0.83 -13.90 -19.80
C SER A 129 -0.52 -12.45 -20.16
N GLU A 130 -1.32 -11.53 -19.65
CA GLU A 130 -1.07 -10.09 -19.78
C GLU A 130 0.23 -9.69 -19.05
N MET A 131 0.89 -8.64 -19.56
CA MET A 131 2.20 -8.16 -19.06
C MET A 131 2.15 -7.76 -17.59
N GLY A 132 1.18 -6.94 -17.19
CA GLY A 132 1.10 -6.43 -15.82
C GLY A 132 0.99 -7.51 -14.75
N PRO A 133 0.01 -8.45 -14.85
CA PRO A 133 -0.09 -9.61 -13.97
C PRO A 133 1.16 -10.50 -14.00
N LEU A 134 1.76 -10.71 -15.19
CA LEU A 134 2.96 -11.53 -15.35
C LEU A 134 4.16 -10.92 -14.62
N GLN A 135 4.46 -9.64 -14.82
CA GLN A 135 5.56 -8.96 -14.14
C GLN A 135 5.39 -8.92 -12.62
N SER A 136 4.15 -8.75 -12.15
CA SER A 136 3.84 -8.82 -10.73
C SER A 136 4.10 -10.22 -10.16
N ALA A 137 3.73 -11.27 -10.91
CA ALA A 137 3.97 -12.65 -10.52
C ALA A 137 5.47 -13.01 -10.54
N ILE A 138 6.23 -12.57 -11.54
CA ILE A 138 7.68 -12.76 -11.59
C ILE A 138 8.31 -12.19 -10.32
N ARG A 139 8.07 -10.91 -10.01
CA ARG A 139 8.59 -10.28 -8.79
C ARG A 139 8.19 -11.03 -7.52
N TYR A 140 6.93 -11.44 -7.42
CA TYR A 140 6.40 -12.15 -6.27
C TYR A 140 7.09 -13.51 -6.05
N TYR A 141 7.13 -14.38 -7.08
CA TYR A 141 7.64 -15.73 -6.92
C TYR A 141 9.17 -15.78 -6.78
N TYR A 142 9.90 -14.89 -7.46
CA TYR A 142 11.37 -14.82 -7.27
C TYR A 142 11.75 -14.22 -5.91
N ALA A 143 10.97 -13.28 -5.36
CA ALA A 143 11.17 -12.83 -3.98
C ALA A 143 10.89 -13.95 -2.97
N GLU A 144 9.87 -14.79 -3.21
CA GLU A 144 9.56 -15.95 -2.38
C GLU A 144 10.67 -16.99 -2.41
N VAL A 145 11.13 -17.38 -3.63
CA VAL A 145 12.23 -18.33 -3.80
C VAL A 145 13.51 -17.81 -3.14
N GLY A 146 13.85 -16.54 -3.36
CA GLY A 146 15.03 -15.92 -2.77
C GLY A 146 15.01 -15.91 -1.24
N ALA A 147 13.87 -15.56 -0.64
CA ALA A 147 13.75 -15.52 0.80
C ALA A 147 13.77 -16.92 1.44
N GLN A 148 13.15 -17.94 0.81
CA GLN A 148 13.22 -19.32 1.30
C GLN A 148 14.64 -19.87 1.20
N GLN A 149 15.35 -19.64 0.10
CA GLN A 149 16.75 -20.06 -0.05
C GLN A 149 17.66 -19.37 0.95
N ALA A 150 17.52 -18.04 1.12
CA ALA A 150 18.32 -17.30 2.08
C ALA A 150 18.06 -17.75 3.53
N ALA A 151 16.80 -18.04 3.88
CA ALA A 151 16.46 -18.58 5.19
C ALA A 151 17.03 -19.98 5.42
N GLN A 152 17.00 -20.85 4.41
CA GLN A 152 17.58 -22.18 4.48
C GLN A 152 19.10 -22.10 4.63
N THR A 153 19.79 -21.34 3.79
CA THR A 153 21.25 -21.15 3.87
C THR A 153 21.67 -20.58 5.22
N ALA A 154 20.96 -19.55 5.71
CA ALA A 154 21.25 -18.99 7.02
C ALA A 154 21.05 -20.01 8.14
N ASN A 155 20.00 -20.83 8.09
CA ASN A 155 19.78 -21.88 9.07
C ASN A 155 20.88 -22.96 9.04
N GLU A 156 21.34 -23.36 7.86
CA GLU A 156 22.40 -24.36 7.68
C GLU A 156 23.75 -23.83 8.17
N ASP A 157 24.16 -22.63 7.75
CA ASP A 157 25.45 -22.02 8.14
C ASP A 157 25.55 -21.77 9.64
N PHE A 158 24.46 -21.35 10.28
CA PHE A 158 24.44 -21.09 11.72
C PHE A 158 24.15 -22.33 12.57
N ALA A 159 23.71 -23.45 11.98
CA ALA A 159 23.63 -24.73 12.66
C ALA A 159 24.99 -25.40 12.84
N GLU A 160 25.91 -25.20 11.88
CA GLU A 160 27.27 -25.77 11.90
C GLU A 160 28.23 -24.96 12.78
N ARG A 161 28.01 -23.66 12.99
CA ARG A 161 28.82 -22.82 13.88
C ARG A 161 28.41 -23.06 15.33
N ASN A 162 29.17 -23.86 16.06
CA ASN A 162 29.00 -24.07 17.51
C ASN A 162 28.93 -22.75 18.28
N VAL A 163 27.99 -22.70 19.23
CA VAL A 163 27.46 -21.55 19.99
C VAL A 163 28.50 -20.74 20.80
N GLU A 164 29.78 -21.06 20.81
CA GLU A 164 30.79 -20.48 21.71
C GLU A 164 31.54 -19.25 21.19
N MET A 165 31.42 -18.84 19.92
CA MET A 165 32.10 -17.65 19.38
C MET A 165 31.24 -16.84 18.43
N LEU A 166 30.24 -16.16 18.94
CA LEU A 166 29.59 -15.05 18.22
C LEU A 166 30.20 -13.70 18.62
N GLN A 167 31.48 -13.51 18.39
CA GLN A 167 31.98 -12.19 18.00
C GLN A 167 31.58 -12.04 16.53
N VAL A 168 30.61 -11.15 16.26
CA VAL A 168 30.29 -10.73 14.89
C VAL A 168 31.54 -10.06 14.36
N ASP A 169 32.21 -10.73 13.43
CA ASP A 169 33.39 -10.16 12.78
C ASP A 169 32.89 -8.99 11.92
N GLU A 170 33.23 -7.76 12.31
CA GLU A 170 32.80 -6.54 11.60
C GLU A 170 33.16 -6.58 10.11
N SER A 171 34.17 -7.40 9.74
CA SER A 171 34.60 -7.59 8.36
C SER A 171 33.59 -8.38 7.51
N GLU A 172 32.83 -9.33 8.08
CA GLU A 172 31.80 -10.09 7.36
C GLU A 172 30.50 -9.31 7.20
N SER A 173 30.25 -8.29 8.01
CA SER A 173 29.00 -7.52 8.00
C SER A 173 28.84 -6.61 6.77
N GLY A 174 29.91 -6.37 6.03
CA GLY A 174 29.94 -5.56 4.81
C GLY A 174 29.88 -6.37 3.50
N ASP A 175 30.07 -7.68 3.55
CA ASP A 175 30.05 -8.53 2.35
C ASP A 175 28.61 -8.76 1.88
N PRO A 176 28.23 -8.31 0.67
CA PRO A 176 26.91 -8.56 0.09
C PRO A 176 26.56 -10.05 -0.04
N GLU A 177 27.57 -10.92 -0.11
CA GLU A 177 27.42 -12.37 -0.25
C GLU A 177 27.19 -13.09 1.09
N ALA A 178 27.38 -12.43 2.22
CA ALA A 178 27.17 -13.03 3.53
C ALA A 178 25.71 -13.49 3.72
N PRO A 179 25.47 -14.71 4.26
CA PRO A 179 24.13 -15.32 4.36
C PRO A 179 23.12 -14.43 5.08
N ILE A 180 23.53 -13.73 6.13
CA ILE A 180 22.65 -12.84 6.91
C ILE A 180 22.26 -11.57 6.12
N VAL A 181 23.15 -11.06 5.28
CA VAL A 181 22.87 -9.93 4.40
C VAL A 181 21.86 -10.32 3.33
N LYS A 182 22.07 -11.48 2.71
CA LYS A 182 21.13 -12.05 1.73
C LYS A 182 19.77 -12.31 2.34
N LEU A 183 19.72 -12.85 3.55
CA LEU A 183 18.48 -13.10 4.27
C LEU A 183 17.71 -11.80 4.51
N LEU A 184 18.35 -10.77 5.11
CA LEU A 184 17.67 -9.51 5.39
C LEU A 184 17.17 -8.83 4.11
N ASN A 185 18.00 -8.77 3.06
CA ASN A 185 17.61 -8.20 1.77
C ASN A 185 16.43 -8.95 1.17
N SER A 186 16.43 -10.29 1.19
CA SER A 186 15.35 -11.10 0.68
C SER A 186 14.04 -10.91 1.47
N LEU A 187 14.12 -10.74 2.80
CA LEU A 187 12.95 -10.43 3.64
C LEU A 187 12.37 -9.06 3.28
N LEU A 188 13.22 -8.06 3.05
CA LEU A 188 12.80 -6.71 2.68
C LEU A 188 12.22 -6.68 1.26
N ASP A 189 12.85 -7.33 0.29
CA ASP A 189 12.33 -7.47 -1.07
C ASP A 189 10.95 -8.14 -1.07
N ARG A 190 10.80 -9.19 -0.26
CA ARG A 190 9.51 -9.88 -0.09
C ARG A 190 8.46 -8.97 0.51
N ALA A 191 8.80 -8.25 1.57
CA ALA A 191 7.88 -7.33 2.23
C ALA A 191 7.39 -6.23 1.27
N ILE A 192 8.30 -5.66 0.48
CA ILE A 192 7.98 -4.63 -0.52
C ILE A 192 7.12 -5.22 -1.65
N SER A 193 7.47 -6.38 -2.18
CA SER A 193 6.73 -7.02 -3.28
C SER A 193 5.31 -7.43 -2.88
N THR A 194 5.07 -7.71 -1.60
CA THR A 194 3.75 -8.04 -1.06
C THR A 194 2.96 -6.83 -0.58
N GLY A 195 3.57 -5.64 -0.56
CA GLY A 195 2.96 -4.42 -0.01
C GLY A 195 2.79 -4.47 1.51
N ALA A 196 3.68 -5.17 2.21
CA ALA A 196 3.68 -5.20 3.67
C ALA A 196 3.99 -3.81 4.23
N SER A 197 3.28 -3.40 5.28
CA SER A 197 3.55 -2.15 6.00
C SER A 197 4.62 -2.32 7.07
N ASP A 198 4.71 -3.49 7.70
CA ASP A 198 5.65 -3.77 8.77
C ASP A 198 6.18 -5.20 8.66
N VAL A 199 7.47 -5.39 8.98
CA VAL A 199 8.11 -6.69 9.17
C VAL A 199 8.48 -6.83 10.64
N HIS A 200 8.00 -7.88 11.28
CA HIS A 200 8.27 -8.20 12.68
C HIS A 200 9.24 -9.36 12.75
N ILE A 201 10.37 -9.17 13.41
CA ILE A 201 11.37 -10.21 13.69
C ILE A 201 11.35 -10.44 15.19
N GLU A 202 10.83 -11.58 15.60
CA GLU A 202 10.44 -11.84 16.98
C GLU A 202 11.15 -13.07 17.53
N PRO A 203 11.95 -12.91 18.61
CA PRO A 203 12.61 -14.03 19.26
C PRO A 203 11.63 -14.78 20.19
N PHE A 204 11.69 -16.10 20.12
CA PHE A 204 11.02 -17.03 21.04
C PHE A 204 12.04 -17.99 21.63
N GLU A 205 11.62 -18.86 22.55
CA GLU A 205 12.50 -19.76 23.31
C GLU A 205 13.41 -20.61 22.39
N GLY A 206 12.84 -21.22 21.35
CA GLY A 206 13.56 -22.12 20.43
C GLY A 206 13.75 -21.60 19.01
N SER A 207 13.19 -20.46 18.66
CA SER A 207 13.15 -19.99 17.27
C SER A 207 12.99 -18.47 17.17
N THR A 208 13.21 -17.96 15.96
CA THR A 208 12.87 -16.58 15.58
C THR A 208 11.77 -16.63 14.53
N ARG A 209 10.66 -15.93 14.78
CA ARG A 209 9.57 -15.81 13.79
C ARG A 209 9.67 -14.49 13.06
N VAL A 210 9.54 -14.56 11.75
CA VAL A 210 9.38 -13.39 10.90
C VAL A 210 7.92 -13.33 10.46
N ARG A 211 7.25 -12.21 10.77
CA ARG A 211 5.86 -11.97 10.40
C ARG A 211 5.76 -10.67 9.62
N MET A 212 4.83 -10.59 8.71
CA MET A 212 4.59 -9.39 7.90
C MET A 212 3.17 -8.87 8.12
N ARG A 213 3.01 -7.56 8.21
CA ARG A 213 1.69 -6.93 8.22
C ARG A 213 1.33 -6.53 6.81
N ILE A 214 0.36 -7.23 6.22
CA ILE A 214 -0.14 -6.99 4.86
C ILE A 214 -1.60 -6.56 4.96
N ASP A 215 -1.94 -5.42 4.36
CA ASP A 215 -3.29 -4.82 4.42
C ASP A 215 -3.88 -4.78 5.85
N GLY A 216 -3.01 -4.48 6.84
CA GLY A 216 -3.38 -4.36 8.25
C GLY A 216 -3.43 -5.69 9.03
N THR A 217 -3.31 -6.84 8.37
CA THR A 217 -3.32 -8.17 9.00
C THR A 217 -1.89 -8.71 9.14
N ILE A 218 -1.56 -9.29 10.31
CA ILE A 218 -0.27 -9.95 10.53
C ILE A 218 -0.37 -11.38 9.98
N VAL A 219 0.61 -11.74 9.16
CA VAL A 219 0.74 -13.08 8.55
C VAL A 219 2.09 -13.66 8.94
N ASP A 220 2.13 -14.91 9.38
CA ASP A 220 3.38 -15.63 9.61
C ASP A 220 4.07 -15.87 8.26
N TYR A 221 5.36 -15.57 8.20
CA TYR A 221 6.11 -15.69 6.95
C TYR A 221 7.14 -16.82 6.99
N VAL A 222 8.11 -16.74 7.89
CA VAL A 222 9.14 -17.77 8.02
C VAL A 222 9.58 -17.91 9.48
N THR A 223 9.94 -19.13 9.86
CA THR A 223 10.56 -19.43 11.15
C THR A 223 12.03 -19.78 10.92
N LEU A 224 12.90 -19.08 11.64
CA LEU A 224 14.35 -19.22 11.58
C LEU A 224 14.83 -19.90 12.87
N GLN A 225 16.00 -20.51 12.82
CA GLN A 225 16.66 -21.03 14.01
C GLN A 225 17.08 -19.89 14.95
N ARG A 226 17.15 -20.16 16.23
CA ARG A 226 17.54 -19.16 17.24
C ARG A 226 18.92 -18.57 17.01
N SER A 227 19.86 -19.37 16.49
CA SER A 227 21.22 -18.96 16.17
C SER A 227 21.29 -17.81 15.14
N VAL A 228 20.30 -17.72 14.24
CA VAL A 228 20.21 -16.67 13.21
C VAL A 228 19.77 -15.33 13.80
N HIS A 229 19.12 -15.33 14.98
CA HIS A 229 18.49 -14.12 15.53
C HIS A 229 19.47 -12.98 15.79
N GLN A 230 20.52 -13.24 16.59
CA GLN A 230 21.45 -12.18 16.98
C GLN A 230 22.22 -11.60 15.79
N PRO A 231 22.77 -12.38 14.85
CA PRO A 231 23.38 -11.85 13.64
C PRO A 231 22.41 -10.99 12.80
N LEU A 232 21.15 -11.38 12.71
CA LEU A 232 20.13 -10.63 11.97
C LEU A 232 19.83 -9.27 12.64
N ILE A 233 19.69 -9.25 13.96
CA ILE A 233 19.51 -8.00 14.73
C ILE A 233 20.74 -7.10 14.61
N ALA A 234 21.96 -7.66 14.72
CA ALA A 234 23.19 -6.90 14.54
C ALA A 234 23.26 -6.24 13.15
N ARG A 235 22.92 -6.97 12.10
CA ARG A 235 22.86 -6.41 10.75
C ARG A 235 21.85 -5.27 10.62
N ILE A 236 20.68 -5.40 11.22
CA ILE A 236 19.65 -4.34 11.24
C ILE A 236 20.19 -3.10 11.97
N LYS A 237 20.87 -3.28 13.10
CA LYS A 237 21.49 -2.15 13.86
C LYS A 237 22.52 -1.42 13.02
N ILE A 238 23.40 -2.15 12.31
CA ILE A 238 24.40 -1.55 11.42
C ILE A 238 23.71 -0.71 10.34
N MET A 239 22.70 -1.24 9.68
CA MET A 239 21.98 -0.52 8.61
C MET A 239 21.26 0.73 9.13
N ALA A 240 20.73 0.68 10.36
CA ALA A 240 19.99 1.77 10.98
C ALA A 240 20.87 2.72 11.79
N ASN A 241 22.19 2.51 11.79
CA ASN A 241 23.18 3.28 12.58
C ASN A 241 22.85 3.30 14.07
N LEU A 242 22.53 2.12 14.64
CA LEU A 242 22.21 1.89 16.03
C LEU A 242 23.39 1.23 16.77
N ASP A 243 23.41 1.34 18.09
CA ASP A 243 24.45 0.73 18.93
C ASP A 243 24.29 -0.81 18.97
N ILE A 244 25.28 -1.52 18.43
CA ILE A 244 25.30 -2.99 18.36
C ILE A 244 25.52 -3.60 19.74
N ALA A 245 26.28 -2.91 20.60
CA ALA A 245 26.67 -3.41 21.92
C ALA A 245 25.52 -3.28 22.94
N GLU A 246 24.70 -2.23 22.82
CA GLU A 246 23.55 -2.02 23.71
C GLU A 246 22.38 -2.93 23.32
N ARG A 247 21.95 -3.80 24.25
CA ARG A 247 20.88 -4.79 24.05
C ARG A 247 19.79 -4.74 25.12
N ARG A 248 19.91 -3.82 26.07
CA ARG A 248 19.04 -3.70 27.26
C ARG A 248 18.05 -2.56 27.16
N LEU A 249 18.31 -1.61 26.28
CA LEU A 249 17.48 -0.43 26.08
C LEU A 249 16.83 -0.45 24.69
N PRO A 250 15.61 0.09 24.56
CA PRO A 250 15.00 0.29 23.25
C PRO A 250 15.85 1.21 22.37
N GLN A 251 15.88 0.95 21.08
CA GLN A 251 16.56 1.77 20.09
C GLN A 251 15.68 1.98 18.85
N ASP A 252 15.64 3.21 18.37
CA ASP A 252 14.91 3.59 17.17
C ASP A 252 15.88 4.19 16.14
N GLY A 253 15.71 3.81 14.87
CA GLY A 253 16.53 4.28 13.78
C GLY A 253 15.83 4.19 12.44
N HIS A 254 16.57 4.47 11.38
CA HIS A 254 16.05 4.38 10.03
C HIS A 254 17.18 4.14 9.03
N PHE A 255 16.83 3.54 7.89
CA PHE A 255 17.71 3.41 6.74
C PHE A 255 16.92 3.42 5.44
N ARG A 256 17.62 3.54 4.32
CA ARG A 256 17.04 3.49 2.99
C ARG A 256 17.58 2.31 2.22
N ILE A 257 16.72 1.64 1.48
CA ILE A 257 17.13 0.62 0.51
C ILE A 257 16.73 1.05 -0.90
N ARG A 258 17.52 0.62 -1.87
CA ARG A 258 17.21 0.84 -3.29
C ARG A 258 16.34 -0.29 -3.80
N VAL A 259 15.24 0.05 -4.47
CA VAL A 259 14.33 -0.90 -5.10
C VAL A 259 14.30 -0.62 -6.60
N GLY A 260 14.67 -1.62 -7.41
CA GLY A 260 14.79 -1.42 -8.86
C GLY A 260 15.91 -0.46 -9.26
N GLN A 261 15.71 0.29 -10.36
CA GLN A 261 16.78 1.13 -10.92
C GLN A 261 16.87 2.53 -10.29
N SER A 262 15.77 3.11 -9.78
CA SER A 262 15.74 4.51 -9.36
C SER A 262 14.93 4.81 -8.10
N GLU A 263 14.24 3.84 -7.52
CA GLU A 263 13.40 4.06 -6.35
C GLU A 263 14.11 3.74 -5.05
N TYR A 264 13.86 4.56 -4.01
CA TYR A 264 14.34 4.33 -2.65
C TYR A 264 13.16 4.19 -1.70
N VAL A 265 13.20 3.16 -0.87
CA VAL A 265 12.23 2.92 0.20
C VAL A 265 12.88 3.26 1.53
N ASN A 266 12.22 4.13 2.31
CA ASN A 266 12.60 4.43 3.67
C ASN A 266 12.06 3.35 4.61
N ILE A 267 12.89 2.89 5.53
CA ILE A 267 12.54 1.89 6.53
C ILE A 267 12.85 2.46 7.91
N ARG A 268 11.83 2.51 8.77
CA ARG A 268 12.01 2.81 10.19
C ARG A 268 12.20 1.53 10.96
N VAL A 269 13.12 1.55 11.90
CA VAL A 269 13.47 0.42 12.75
C VAL A 269 13.15 0.77 14.18
N SER A 270 12.45 -0.10 14.89
CA SER A 270 12.29 -0.04 16.32
C SER A 270 12.72 -1.37 16.93
N LEU A 271 13.66 -1.33 17.85
CA LEU A 271 14.19 -2.47 18.61
C LEU A 271 13.70 -2.39 20.04
N LEU A 272 13.19 -3.50 20.54
CA LEU A 272 12.72 -3.60 21.92
C LEU A 272 13.32 -4.85 22.57
N PRO A 273 14.06 -4.73 23.69
CA PRO A 273 14.50 -5.88 24.47
C PRO A 273 13.33 -6.73 24.97
N THR A 274 13.40 -8.03 24.78
CA THR A 274 12.43 -9.00 25.29
C THR A 274 13.14 -10.12 26.05
N VAL A 275 12.38 -11.00 26.69
CA VAL A 275 12.91 -12.14 27.49
C VAL A 275 13.85 -13.04 26.68
N PHE A 276 13.57 -13.21 25.37
CA PHE A 276 14.32 -14.13 24.51
C PHE A 276 15.31 -13.42 23.57
N GLY A 277 15.45 -12.12 23.64
CA GLY A 277 16.31 -11.30 22.81
C GLY A 277 15.60 -10.01 22.35
N GLU A 278 16.22 -9.25 21.46
CA GLU A 278 15.65 -8.01 20.96
C GLU A 278 14.64 -8.28 19.85
N LYS A 279 13.41 -7.83 20.03
CA LYS A 279 12.40 -7.81 18.97
C LYS A 279 12.69 -6.63 18.04
N ALA A 280 12.66 -6.85 16.72
CA ALA A 280 12.72 -5.78 15.73
C ALA A 280 11.39 -5.62 15.00
N VAL A 281 11.00 -4.37 14.78
CA VAL A 281 9.91 -3.98 13.88
C VAL A 281 10.47 -3.04 12.83
N LEU A 282 10.36 -3.46 11.57
CA LEU A 282 10.81 -2.71 10.40
C LEU A 282 9.56 -2.17 9.70
N ARG A 283 9.28 -0.87 9.83
CA ARG A 283 8.17 -0.22 9.14
C ARG A 283 8.61 0.27 7.78
N ILE A 284 7.97 -0.22 6.74
CA ILE A 284 8.20 0.16 5.35
C ILE A 284 7.36 1.40 5.07
N LEU A 285 8.03 2.53 4.87
CA LEU A 285 7.35 3.77 4.50
C LEU A 285 7.12 3.73 2.99
N ALA A 286 5.85 3.81 2.60
CA ALA A 286 5.47 3.68 1.19
C ALA A 286 6.23 4.69 0.32
N THR A 287 6.80 4.19 -0.77
CA THR A 287 7.28 5.05 -1.86
C THR A 287 6.10 5.79 -2.50
N ALA A 288 6.34 7.00 -2.90
CA ALA A 288 5.36 7.95 -3.45
C ALA A 288 4.51 7.45 -4.64
N GLY A 289 4.82 6.31 -5.24
CA GLY A 289 4.27 5.89 -6.52
C GLY A 289 2.92 5.15 -6.52
N GLN A 290 2.41 4.66 -5.39
CA GLN A 290 1.19 3.82 -5.40
C GLN A 290 -0.10 4.54 -4.97
N VAL A 291 -0.01 5.72 -4.37
CA VAL A 291 -1.17 6.47 -3.87
C VAL A 291 -1.34 7.82 -4.57
N ASP A 292 -0.35 8.26 -5.33
CA ASP A 292 -0.24 9.61 -5.90
C ASP A 292 -1.29 9.95 -6.96
N HIS A 293 -2.14 9.01 -7.37
CA HIS A 293 -3.14 9.23 -8.42
C HIS A 293 -4.57 8.80 -7.99
N ALA A 294 -4.84 8.67 -6.69
CA ALA A 294 -6.20 8.49 -6.26
C ALA A 294 -7.00 9.77 -6.57
N SER A 295 -7.86 9.70 -7.58
CA SER A 295 -8.80 10.78 -7.86
C SER A 295 -9.55 11.14 -6.58
N HIS A 296 -9.85 12.43 -6.39
CA HIS A 296 -10.68 12.90 -5.28
C HIS A 296 -10.13 12.57 -3.87
N PHE A 297 -8.79 12.53 -3.69
CA PHE A 297 -8.15 12.19 -2.40
C PHE A 297 -8.56 10.82 -1.83
N GLY A 298 -8.95 9.87 -2.69
CA GLY A 298 -9.48 8.57 -2.29
C GLY A 298 -10.90 8.61 -1.73
N MET A 299 -11.60 9.73 -1.87
CA MET A 299 -13.00 9.92 -1.50
C MET A 299 -13.94 9.52 -2.63
N ASP A 300 -15.16 9.08 -2.29
CA ASP A 300 -16.25 9.00 -3.26
C ASP A 300 -16.70 10.41 -3.70
N ASP A 301 -17.40 10.51 -4.83
CA ASP A 301 -17.79 11.80 -5.42
C ASP A 301 -18.61 12.68 -4.48
N GLU A 302 -19.49 12.08 -3.68
CA GLU A 302 -20.30 12.81 -2.69
C GLU A 302 -19.43 13.39 -1.57
N SER A 303 -18.53 12.59 -1.02
CA SER A 303 -17.58 12.99 0.01
C SER A 303 -16.63 14.07 -0.51
N TYR A 304 -16.12 13.91 -1.73
CA TYR A 304 -15.25 14.88 -2.37
C TYR A 304 -15.96 16.23 -2.59
N ALA A 305 -17.20 16.21 -3.09
CA ALA A 305 -17.98 17.43 -3.31
C ALA A 305 -18.23 18.23 -2.02
N ARG A 306 -18.28 17.55 -0.87
CA ARG A 306 -18.41 18.20 0.45
C ARG A 306 -17.06 18.68 0.99
N PHE A 307 -16.00 17.92 0.76
CA PHE A 307 -14.67 18.22 1.29
C PHE A 307 -13.98 19.36 0.54
N LEU A 308 -14.08 19.38 -0.79
CA LEU A 308 -13.38 20.36 -1.63
C LEU A 308 -13.67 21.83 -1.27
N PRO A 309 -14.93 22.24 -0.96
CA PRO A 309 -15.21 23.61 -0.51
C PRO A 309 -14.51 24.00 0.80
N MET A 310 -14.24 23.05 1.69
CA MET A 310 -13.52 23.31 2.94
C MET A 310 -12.08 23.74 2.68
N LEU A 311 -11.42 23.15 1.66
CA LEU A 311 -10.06 23.51 1.24
C LEU A 311 -9.96 24.91 0.59
N ASN A 312 -11.09 25.51 0.25
CA ASN A 312 -11.17 26.87 -0.27
C ASN A 312 -11.48 27.90 0.83
N SER A 313 -11.60 27.46 2.09
CA SER A 313 -11.76 28.39 3.21
C SER A 313 -10.50 29.25 3.33
N PRO A 314 -10.64 30.57 3.50
CA PRO A 314 -9.48 31.45 3.67
C PRO A 314 -8.74 31.19 4.97
N ASN A 315 -9.41 30.69 5.99
CA ASN A 315 -8.87 30.36 7.30
C ASN A 315 -9.77 29.36 8.03
N GLY A 316 -9.24 28.77 9.08
CA GLY A 316 -9.94 27.82 9.93
C GLY A 316 -9.20 26.49 10.03
N ILE A 317 -9.77 25.49 10.70
CA ILE A 317 -9.17 24.18 10.88
C ILE A 317 -10.02 23.10 10.22
N ILE A 318 -9.37 22.20 9.51
CA ILE A 318 -9.92 20.95 9.04
C ILE A 318 -9.18 19.81 9.76
N TYR A 319 -9.92 19.00 10.51
CA TYR A 319 -9.36 17.80 11.13
C TYR A 319 -9.75 16.55 10.35
N ILE A 320 -8.74 15.70 10.08
CA ILE A 320 -8.96 14.33 9.62
C ILE A 320 -8.73 13.41 10.82
N THR A 321 -9.76 12.66 11.21
CA THR A 321 -9.70 11.82 12.40
C THR A 321 -9.82 10.33 12.09
N GLY A 322 -9.36 9.51 13.01
CA GLY A 322 -9.41 8.05 12.92
C GLY A 322 -8.25 7.39 13.65
N PRO A 323 -8.28 6.06 13.86
CA PRO A 323 -7.20 5.33 14.49
C PRO A 323 -5.93 5.31 13.64
N THR A 324 -4.86 4.80 14.23
CA THR A 324 -3.61 4.52 13.51
C THR A 324 -3.89 3.57 12.34
N GLY A 325 -3.32 3.87 11.17
CA GLY A 325 -3.51 3.06 9.97
C GLY A 325 -4.82 3.31 9.21
N SER A 326 -5.61 4.33 9.57
CA SER A 326 -6.82 4.69 8.81
C SER A 326 -6.55 5.51 7.53
N GLY A 327 -5.28 5.84 7.25
CA GLY A 327 -4.87 6.54 6.03
C GLY A 327 -4.90 8.07 6.11
N LYS A 328 -5.01 8.67 7.30
CA LYS A 328 -5.07 10.12 7.51
C LYS A 328 -3.91 10.88 6.86
N SER A 329 -2.67 10.45 7.16
CA SER A 329 -1.46 11.07 6.60
C SER A 329 -1.48 11.03 5.07
N THR A 330 -1.85 9.89 4.49
CA THR A 330 -1.96 9.73 3.03
C THR A 330 -2.93 10.74 2.43
N THR A 331 -4.12 10.90 3.03
CA THR A 331 -5.12 11.88 2.57
C THR A 331 -4.59 13.30 2.73
N LEU A 332 -3.95 13.62 3.87
CA LEU A 332 -3.32 14.93 4.06
C LEU A 332 -2.24 15.24 3.03
N TYR A 333 -1.38 14.27 2.71
CA TYR A 333 -0.35 14.46 1.68
C TYR A 333 -0.95 14.71 0.29
N MET A 334 -2.02 13.99 -0.10
CA MET A 334 -2.74 14.27 -1.35
C MET A 334 -3.35 15.68 -1.35
N VAL A 335 -3.90 16.11 -0.22
CA VAL A 335 -4.44 17.46 -0.05
C VAL A 335 -3.33 18.52 -0.13
N LEU A 336 -2.20 18.30 0.53
CA LEU A 336 -1.04 19.20 0.46
C LEU A 336 -0.51 19.32 -0.96
N GLU A 337 -0.39 18.21 -1.68
CA GLU A 337 0.04 18.18 -3.08
C GLU A 337 -0.93 18.96 -3.97
N TYR A 338 -2.25 18.76 -3.79
CA TYR A 338 -3.26 19.55 -4.50
C TYR A 338 -3.15 21.06 -4.19
N LEU A 339 -2.93 21.42 -2.93
CA LEU A 339 -2.81 22.82 -2.51
C LEU A 339 -1.47 23.45 -2.94
N SER A 340 -0.39 22.67 -3.09
CA SER A 340 0.93 23.15 -3.51
C SER A 340 0.96 23.71 -4.94
N HIS A 341 -0.04 23.37 -5.76
CA HIS A 341 -0.20 23.96 -7.10
C HIS A 341 -0.80 25.37 -7.06
N ARG A 342 -1.21 25.86 -5.88
CA ARG A 342 -1.68 27.23 -5.70
C ARG A 342 -0.50 28.16 -5.36
N GLN A 343 -0.70 29.45 -5.55
CA GLN A 343 0.29 30.47 -5.15
C GLN A 343 0.13 30.80 -3.65
N VAL A 344 0.48 29.85 -2.79
CA VAL A 344 0.34 29.94 -1.34
C VAL A 344 1.58 29.40 -0.63
N ASN A 345 1.94 29.96 0.51
CA ASN A 345 3.00 29.45 1.36
C ASN A 345 2.48 28.35 2.28
N ILE A 346 2.93 27.11 2.05
CA ILE A 346 2.53 25.93 2.83
C ILE A 346 3.72 25.49 3.69
N SER A 347 3.48 25.37 5.00
CA SER A 347 4.48 24.88 5.95
C SER A 347 3.89 23.77 6.82
N THR A 348 4.72 22.77 7.16
CA THR A 348 4.30 21.65 8.00
C THR A 348 5.18 21.47 9.22
N VAL A 349 4.61 20.84 10.27
CA VAL A 349 5.35 20.27 11.40
C VAL A 349 4.86 18.84 11.63
N GLU A 350 5.79 17.87 11.61
CA GLU A 350 5.48 16.44 11.50
C GLU A 350 6.40 15.58 12.39
N ASP A 351 5.91 14.41 12.80
CA ASP A 351 6.67 13.44 13.61
C ASP A 351 6.49 12.00 13.10
N PRO A 352 7.31 11.59 12.13
CA PRO A 352 8.19 12.39 11.27
C PRO A 352 7.53 12.80 9.96
N VAL A 353 8.30 13.47 9.08
CA VAL A 353 7.98 13.64 7.67
C VAL A 353 8.02 12.27 6.98
N GLU A 354 6.88 11.80 6.47
CA GLU A 354 6.78 10.48 5.82
C GLU A 354 7.12 10.53 4.32
N LYS A 355 6.79 11.64 3.66
CA LYS A 355 7.02 11.89 2.22
C LYS A 355 7.42 13.34 2.00
N ASN A 356 8.45 13.57 1.17
CA ASN A 356 8.77 14.92 0.72
C ASN A 356 7.78 15.37 -0.36
N VAL A 357 7.14 16.50 -0.15
CA VAL A 357 6.23 17.13 -1.12
C VAL A 357 6.94 18.32 -1.74
N PRO A 358 7.08 18.37 -3.07
CA PRO A 358 7.70 19.53 -3.74
C PRO A 358 6.98 20.84 -3.40
N SER A 359 7.73 21.92 -3.29
CA SER A 359 7.21 23.28 -3.02
C SER A 359 6.56 23.48 -1.64
N ILE A 360 6.78 22.58 -0.68
CA ILE A 360 6.31 22.69 0.71
C ILE A 360 7.49 22.69 1.67
N ASN A 361 7.46 23.56 2.66
CA ASN A 361 8.44 23.59 3.73
C ASN A 361 8.03 22.65 4.86
N GLN A 362 8.66 21.47 4.92
CA GLN A 362 8.33 20.44 5.89
C GLN A 362 9.35 20.43 7.03
N THR A 363 8.86 20.59 8.27
CA THR A 363 9.67 20.58 9.48
C THR A 363 9.43 19.27 10.24
N GLN A 364 10.50 18.54 10.52
CA GLN A 364 10.42 17.35 11.36
C GLN A 364 10.72 17.68 12.81
N VAL A 365 9.88 17.21 13.71
CA VAL A 365 10.07 17.27 15.16
C VAL A 365 11.39 16.59 15.56
N ASN A 366 12.13 17.21 16.47
CA ASN A 366 13.35 16.67 17.03
C ASN A 366 13.41 16.97 18.54
N PRO A 367 12.85 16.08 19.38
CA PRO A 367 12.79 16.28 20.83
C PRO A 367 14.18 16.45 21.48
N VAL A 368 15.20 15.78 20.94
CA VAL A 368 16.58 15.87 21.46
C VAL A 368 17.13 17.29 21.31
N ALA A 369 16.79 17.97 20.21
CA ALA A 369 17.16 19.36 19.95
C ALA A 369 16.17 20.37 20.58
N GLY A 370 15.10 19.91 21.25
CA GLY A 370 14.04 20.75 21.79
C GLY A 370 13.02 21.26 20.77
N LEU A 371 13.03 20.72 19.53
CA LEU A 371 12.05 21.05 18.52
C LEU A 371 10.82 20.13 18.66
N THR A 372 9.79 20.63 19.31
CA THR A 372 8.50 19.97 19.55
C THR A 372 7.44 20.47 18.55
N PHE A 373 6.26 19.84 18.52
CA PHE A 373 5.11 20.35 17.76
C PHE A 373 4.79 21.80 18.15
N GLU A 374 4.76 22.10 19.44
CA GLU A 374 4.48 23.42 19.97
C GLU A 374 5.51 24.46 19.50
N SER A 375 6.80 24.20 19.76
CA SER A 375 7.87 25.14 19.43
C SER A 375 7.98 25.35 17.92
N GLY A 376 7.81 24.30 17.14
CA GLY A 376 7.76 24.34 15.69
C GLY A 376 6.59 25.16 15.17
N LEU A 377 5.37 24.91 15.66
CA LEU A 377 4.17 25.63 15.24
C LEU A 377 4.24 27.11 15.60
N ARG A 378 4.75 27.46 16.81
CA ARG A 378 5.01 28.86 17.19
C ARG A 378 6.02 29.54 16.26
N ALA A 379 7.02 28.81 15.76
CA ALA A 379 7.99 29.34 14.82
C ALA A 379 7.37 29.52 13.42
N LEU A 380 6.56 28.58 12.95
CA LEU A 380 5.88 28.64 11.66
C LEU A 380 4.99 29.88 11.53
N LEU A 381 4.29 30.28 12.60
CA LEU A 381 3.45 31.49 12.61
C LEU A 381 4.23 32.81 12.34
N ARG A 382 5.56 32.77 12.33
CA ARG A 382 6.44 33.91 11.99
C ARG A 382 7.11 33.75 10.61
N GLN A 383 6.71 32.71 9.85
CA GLN A 383 7.25 32.40 8.53
C GLN A 383 6.27 32.77 7.38
N ASP A 384 5.29 33.63 7.69
CA ASP A 384 4.27 34.09 6.73
C ASP A 384 3.54 32.95 6.02
N PRO A 385 3.03 31.92 6.74
CA PRO A 385 2.33 30.81 6.12
C PRO A 385 0.87 31.18 5.79
N ASP A 386 0.38 30.76 4.64
CA ASP A 386 -1.04 30.77 4.33
C ASP A 386 -1.74 29.50 4.85
N ILE A 387 -1.03 28.37 4.71
CA ILE A 387 -1.52 27.05 5.09
C ILE A 387 -0.51 26.36 6.01
N ILE A 388 -0.99 25.85 7.13
CA ILE A 388 -0.18 25.13 8.11
C ILE A 388 -0.70 23.71 8.24
N MET A 389 0.13 22.68 8.07
CA MET A 389 -0.22 21.32 8.44
C MET A 389 0.51 20.90 9.71
N VAL A 390 -0.26 20.47 10.69
CA VAL A 390 0.23 19.87 11.94
C VAL A 390 -0.04 18.36 11.84
N GLY A 391 1.01 17.56 11.79
CA GLY A 391 0.91 16.11 11.53
C GLY A 391 -0.12 15.43 12.44
N GLU A 392 -0.14 15.82 13.73
CA GLU A 392 -1.18 15.39 14.67
C GLU A 392 -1.33 16.38 15.84
N THR A 393 -2.52 16.43 16.42
CA THR A 393 -2.84 17.19 17.63
C THR A 393 -3.08 16.21 18.77
N ARG A 394 -2.10 16.11 19.70
CA ARG A 394 -2.13 15.17 20.85
C ARG A 394 -2.52 15.82 22.17
N ASP A 395 -2.23 17.09 22.32
CA ASP A 395 -2.31 17.85 23.57
C ASP A 395 -2.99 19.22 23.40
N GLY A 396 -3.39 19.80 24.52
CA GLY A 396 -4.09 21.07 24.56
C GLY A 396 -3.24 22.28 24.12
N GLU A 397 -1.92 22.19 24.23
CA GLU A 397 -1.03 23.28 23.86
C GLU A 397 -0.93 23.40 22.34
N THR A 398 -0.66 22.28 21.65
CA THR A 398 -0.69 22.19 20.18
C THR A 398 -2.06 22.56 19.62
N ALA A 399 -3.14 22.05 20.25
CA ALA A 399 -4.52 22.39 19.88
C ALA A 399 -4.79 23.89 20.02
N GLY A 400 -4.41 24.50 21.14
CA GLY A 400 -4.60 25.92 21.42
C GLY A 400 -3.85 26.84 20.45
N ILE A 401 -2.64 26.46 20.02
CA ILE A 401 -1.89 27.24 19.02
C ILE A 401 -2.54 27.09 17.65
N SER A 402 -2.95 25.88 17.25
CA SER A 402 -3.65 25.62 15.99
C SER A 402 -4.95 26.42 15.89
N VAL A 403 -5.73 26.45 16.96
CA VAL A 403 -6.99 27.22 17.06
C VAL A 403 -6.73 28.73 16.90
N ARG A 404 -5.72 29.25 17.58
CA ARG A 404 -5.34 30.67 17.43
C ARG A 404 -4.86 30.99 16.02
N ALA A 405 -4.04 30.13 15.40
CA ALA A 405 -3.60 30.28 14.03
C ALA A 405 -4.80 30.37 13.07
N ALA A 406 -5.76 29.47 13.23
CA ALA A 406 -6.97 29.44 12.42
C ALA A 406 -7.83 30.71 12.57
N ILE A 407 -8.01 31.21 13.78
CA ILE A 407 -8.78 32.44 14.04
C ILE A 407 -8.06 33.69 13.50
N THR A 408 -6.72 33.66 13.47
CA THR A 408 -5.89 34.80 13.01
C THR A 408 -5.62 34.81 11.51
N GLY A 409 -6.22 33.92 10.73
CA GLY A 409 -6.20 34.04 9.27
C GLY A 409 -5.57 32.87 8.51
N HIS A 410 -5.12 31.81 9.18
CA HIS A 410 -4.45 30.68 8.54
C HIS A 410 -5.40 29.49 8.31
N LEU A 411 -5.26 28.79 7.20
CA LEU A 411 -5.89 27.48 7.03
C LEU A 411 -5.01 26.42 7.67
N VAL A 412 -5.53 25.74 8.69
CA VAL A 412 -4.82 24.68 9.42
C VAL A 412 -5.39 23.32 9.05
N LEU A 413 -4.50 22.39 8.73
CA LEU A 413 -4.83 20.98 8.49
C LEU A 413 -4.18 20.15 9.59
N SER A 414 -4.94 19.27 10.25
CA SER A 414 -4.35 18.41 11.28
C SER A 414 -5.11 17.09 11.44
N THR A 415 -4.55 16.20 12.27
CA THR A 415 -5.21 14.93 12.60
C THR A 415 -5.53 14.81 14.07
N LEU A 416 -6.59 14.05 14.34
CA LEU A 416 -7.00 13.60 15.68
C LEU A 416 -7.17 12.08 15.71
N HIS A 417 -7.28 11.52 16.92
CA HIS A 417 -7.56 10.12 17.15
C HIS A 417 -8.95 9.96 17.80
N THR A 418 -10.03 10.19 17.05
CA THR A 418 -11.41 9.91 17.47
C THR A 418 -12.06 8.90 16.54
N ASN A 419 -13.16 8.29 16.97
CA ASN A 419 -13.82 7.23 16.25
C ASN A 419 -14.70 7.72 15.11
N ASP A 420 -15.33 8.86 15.27
CA ASP A 420 -16.22 9.55 14.34
C ASP A 420 -15.83 11.03 14.22
N ALA A 421 -16.46 11.76 13.31
CA ALA A 421 -16.15 13.16 13.06
C ALA A 421 -16.57 14.06 14.23
N ILE A 422 -17.75 13.86 14.79
CA ILE A 422 -18.34 14.75 15.81
C ILE A 422 -17.62 14.62 17.13
N SER A 423 -17.18 13.43 17.51
CA SER A 423 -16.37 13.20 18.72
C SER A 423 -15.07 14.01 18.76
N SER A 424 -14.62 14.54 17.62
CA SER A 424 -13.48 15.45 17.56
C SER A 424 -13.75 16.76 18.31
N ILE A 425 -15.01 17.21 18.38
CA ILE A 425 -15.43 18.42 19.13
C ILE A 425 -15.23 18.17 20.63
N VAL A 426 -15.72 17.04 21.12
CA VAL A 426 -15.55 16.63 22.53
C VAL A 426 -14.06 16.49 22.87
N ARG A 427 -13.30 15.86 21.98
CA ARG A 427 -11.86 15.66 22.18
C ARG A 427 -11.10 16.98 22.31
N LEU A 428 -11.46 17.99 21.52
CA LEU A 428 -10.85 19.33 21.62
C LEU A 428 -11.26 20.02 22.94
N ALA A 429 -12.52 19.87 23.36
CA ALA A 429 -12.98 20.38 24.66
C ALA A 429 -12.24 19.70 25.84
N ASP A 430 -12.04 18.38 25.79
CA ASP A 430 -11.26 17.62 26.77
C ASP A 430 -9.77 18.05 26.84
N MET A 431 -9.23 18.53 25.71
CA MET A 431 -7.91 19.14 25.66
C MET A 431 -7.86 20.55 26.24
N GLY A 432 -8.98 21.06 26.77
CA GLY A 432 -9.06 22.37 27.41
C GLY A 432 -9.32 23.54 26.45
N ILE A 433 -9.81 23.28 25.24
CA ILE A 433 -10.20 24.33 24.29
C ILE A 433 -11.65 24.72 24.54
N ASP A 434 -11.89 26.00 24.81
CA ASP A 434 -13.24 26.53 25.02
C ASP A 434 -14.16 26.32 23.80
N HIS A 435 -15.40 25.93 24.03
CA HIS A 435 -16.39 25.66 22.98
C HIS A 435 -16.54 26.81 21.97
N TYR A 436 -16.46 28.07 22.41
CA TYR A 436 -16.54 29.21 21.51
C TYR A 436 -15.34 29.33 20.57
N LEU A 437 -14.15 28.90 21.03
CA LEU A 437 -12.94 28.86 20.21
C LEU A 437 -13.01 27.73 19.19
N ILE A 438 -13.45 26.54 19.61
CA ILE A 438 -13.71 25.40 18.73
C ILE A 438 -14.71 25.81 17.63
N ALA A 439 -15.83 26.41 18.03
CA ALA A 439 -16.88 26.83 17.12
C ALA A 439 -16.39 27.83 16.06
N ASN A 440 -15.51 28.74 16.41
CA ASN A 440 -15.02 29.79 15.52
C ASN A 440 -13.78 29.39 14.69
N SER A 441 -13.08 28.36 15.09
CA SER A 441 -11.89 27.88 14.37
C SER A 441 -12.21 26.76 13.37
N LEU A 442 -13.20 25.89 13.66
CA LEU A 442 -13.48 24.73 12.80
C LEU A 442 -14.17 25.12 11.48
N VAL A 443 -13.71 24.51 10.39
CA VAL A 443 -14.31 24.53 9.05
C VAL A 443 -14.97 23.19 8.75
N GLY A 444 -14.31 22.10 9.08
CA GLY A 444 -14.82 20.76 8.81
C GLY A 444 -14.13 19.67 9.59
N LEU A 445 -14.83 18.57 9.73
CA LEU A 445 -14.37 17.34 10.40
C LEU A 445 -14.57 16.17 9.45
N VAL A 446 -13.55 15.32 9.32
CA VAL A 446 -13.54 14.17 8.44
C VAL A 446 -13.09 12.94 9.22
N ALA A 447 -13.98 12.02 9.53
CA ALA A 447 -13.56 10.73 10.05
C ALA A 447 -13.26 9.78 8.89
N GLN A 448 -12.19 9.01 9.04
CA GLN A 448 -11.69 8.12 7.98
C GLN A 448 -11.34 6.73 8.52
N ARG A 449 -11.70 5.72 7.73
CA ARG A 449 -11.32 4.31 7.94
C ARG A 449 -10.89 3.71 6.61
N LEU A 450 -10.08 2.65 6.68
CA LEU A 450 -9.73 1.84 5.52
C LEU A 450 -10.39 0.47 5.63
N MET A 451 -11.02 0.03 4.54
CA MET A 451 -11.57 -1.31 4.36
C MET A 451 -10.75 -2.04 3.29
N ARG A 452 -10.52 -3.33 3.46
CA ARG A 452 -9.85 -4.15 2.44
C ARG A 452 -10.81 -4.41 1.29
N LYS A 453 -10.30 -4.35 0.07
CA LYS A 453 -11.08 -4.68 -1.13
C LYS A 453 -11.01 -6.17 -1.40
N VAL A 454 -12.14 -6.76 -1.80
CA VAL A 454 -12.18 -8.14 -2.29
C VAL A 454 -11.21 -8.27 -3.46
N CYS A 455 -10.42 -9.33 -3.46
CA CYS A 455 -9.46 -9.58 -4.53
C CYS A 455 -10.19 -9.72 -5.88
N PRO A 456 -9.83 -8.95 -6.91
CA PRO A 456 -10.51 -9.01 -8.21
C PRO A 456 -10.32 -10.36 -8.91
N HIS A 457 -9.23 -11.09 -8.62
CA HIS A 457 -8.91 -12.36 -9.29
C HIS A 457 -9.64 -13.56 -8.69
N CYS A 458 -9.89 -13.57 -7.37
CA CYS A 458 -10.56 -14.71 -6.71
C CYS A 458 -11.89 -14.33 -6.06
N GLY A 459 -12.38 -13.12 -6.25
CA GLY A 459 -13.67 -12.66 -5.75
C GLY A 459 -14.80 -13.36 -6.49
N ARG A 460 -15.68 -14.05 -5.74
CA ARG A 460 -16.86 -14.74 -6.27
C ARG A 460 -18.10 -14.32 -5.49
N GLU A 461 -19.25 -14.36 -6.16
CA GLU A 461 -20.53 -14.18 -5.50
C GLU A 461 -20.87 -15.41 -4.67
N VAL A 462 -21.27 -15.20 -3.43
CA VAL A 462 -21.71 -16.23 -2.51
C VAL A 462 -23.01 -15.78 -1.84
N ALA A 463 -23.86 -16.75 -1.50
CA ALA A 463 -25.09 -16.46 -0.75
C ALA A 463 -24.77 -15.91 0.64
N VAL A 464 -25.54 -14.92 1.10
CA VAL A 464 -25.42 -14.38 2.46
C VAL A 464 -25.93 -15.39 3.47
N THR A 465 -25.28 -15.43 4.62
CA THR A 465 -25.77 -16.18 5.80
C THR A 465 -26.92 -15.41 6.48
N PRO A 466 -27.78 -16.08 7.27
CA PRO A 466 -28.84 -15.39 8.01
C PRO A 466 -28.33 -14.27 8.95
N GLN A 467 -27.14 -14.45 9.52
CA GLN A 467 -26.51 -13.44 10.38
C GLN A 467 -26.08 -12.21 9.58
N GLU A 468 -25.52 -12.41 8.40
CA GLU A 468 -25.14 -11.33 7.50
C GLU A 468 -26.36 -10.61 6.94
N GLN A 469 -27.42 -11.33 6.64
CA GLN A 469 -28.67 -10.74 6.18
C GLN A 469 -29.30 -9.82 7.23
N ALA A 470 -29.14 -10.13 8.51
CA ALA A 470 -29.56 -9.25 9.60
C ALA A 470 -28.74 -7.94 9.64
N LEU A 471 -27.46 -7.97 9.26
CA LEU A 471 -26.58 -6.81 9.19
C LEU A 471 -26.81 -5.98 7.92
N LEU A 472 -26.96 -6.67 6.79
CA LEU A 472 -26.97 -6.03 5.45
C LEU A 472 -28.37 -5.58 4.99
N GLY A 473 -29.42 -6.14 5.60
CA GLY A 473 -30.82 -5.97 5.18
C GLY A 473 -31.34 -7.14 4.34
N LYS A 474 -32.67 -7.33 4.38
CA LYS A 474 -33.34 -8.48 3.75
C LYS A 474 -33.21 -8.53 2.22
N ASP A 475 -32.93 -7.41 1.60
CA ASP A 475 -32.88 -7.27 0.14
C ASP A 475 -31.57 -7.79 -0.46
N ILE A 476 -30.56 -8.10 0.38
CA ILE A 476 -29.27 -8.60 -0.09
C ILE A 476 -29.25 -10.11 0.07
N THR A 477 -29.16 -10.80 -1.05
CA THR A 477 -29.12 -12.26 -1.12
C THR A 477 -27.75 -12.82 -1.44
N THR A 478 -26.90 -12.02 -2.08
CA THR A 478 -25.53 -12.39 -2.46
C THR A 478 -24.54 -11.28 -2.11
N ILE A 479 -23.30 -11.67 -1.82
CA ILE A 479 -22.16 -10.79 -1.56
C ILE A 479 -20.93 -11.34 -2.31
N LYS A 480 -19.95 -10.48 -2.53
CA LYS A 480 -18.69 -10.91 -3.14
C LYS A 480 -17.67 -11.26 -2.05
N ARG A 481 -17.04 -12.45 -2.16
CA ARG A 481 -15.95 -12.90 -1.28
C ARG A 481 -14.77 -13.42 -2.06
N GLY A 482 -13.56 -13.15 -1.58
CA GLY A 482 -12.34 -13.74 -2.12
C GLY A 482 -12.10 -15.13 -1.55
N THR A 483 -11.89 -16.12 -2.42
CA THR A 483 -11.59 -17.51 -2.03
C THR A 483 -10.11 -17.70 -1.63
N GLY A 484 -9.27 -16.70 -1.88
CA GLY A 484 -7.82 -16.80 -1.74
C GLY A 484 -7.16 -17.24 -3.05
N CYS A 485 -6.09 -16.55 -3.43
CA CYS A 485 -5.25 -16.90 -4.57
C CYS A 485 -3.85 -16.31 -4.37
N THR A 486 -2.92 -16.62 -5.27
CA THR A 486 -1.55 -16.09 -5.22
C THR A 486 -1.49 -14.57 -5.33
N HIS A 487 -2.43 -13.94 -6.05
CA HIS A 487 -2.52 -12.48 -6.16
C HIS A 487 -2.82 -11.77 -4.84
N CYS A 488 -3.55 -12.41 -3.96
CA CYS A 488 -3.90 -11.87 -2.65
C CYS A 488 -3.20 -12.61 -1.49
N ASN A 489 -2.16 -13.39 -1.77
CA ASN A 489 -1.44 -14.20 -0.78
C ASN A 489 -2.37 -15.08 0.06
N GLY A 490 -3.40 -15.68 -0.57
CA GLY A 490 -4.37 -16.53 0.11
C GLY A 490 -5.41 -15.79 0.96
N THR A 491 -5.30 -14.47 1.15
CA THR A 491 -6.15 -13.70 2.07
C THR A 491 -7.57 -13.44 1.56
N GLY A 492 -7.80 -13.55 0.26
CA GLY A 492 -9.06 -13.15 -0.38
C GLY A 492 -9.22 -11.64 -0.60
N TYR A 493 -8.28 -10.81 -0.12
CA TYR A 493 -8.31 -9.35 -0.22
C TYR A 493 -7.08 -8.81 -0.93
N ARG A 494 -7.24 -7.69 -1.64
CA ARG A 494 -6.13 -6.98 -2.27
C ARG A 494 -6.38 -5.48 -2.33
N GLY A 495 -5.51 -4.72 -1.67
CA GLY A 495 -5.60 -3.28 -1.56
C GLY A 495 -6.72 -2.82 -0.63
N ARG A 496 -6.80 -1.53 -0.43
CA ARG A 496 -7.72 -0.89 0.53
C ARG A 496 -8.52 0.20 -0.16
N ILE A 497 -9.67 0.54 0.41
CA ILE A 497 -10.51 1.67 0.04
C ILE A 497 -10.81 2.47 1.29
N ALA A 498 -10.77 3.80 1.19
CA ALA A 498 -11.12 4.67 2.29
C ALA A 498 -12.64 4.90 2.31
N VAL A 499 -13.19 4.98 3.52
CA VAL A 499 -14.55 5.47 3.79
C VAL A 499 -14.46 6.70 4.65
N HIS A 500 -15.33 7.68 4.37
CA HIS A 500 -15.30 8.99 5.00
C HIS A 500 -16.66 9.36 5.55
N GLU A 501 -16.65 9.92 6.75
CA GLU A 501 -17.77 10.61 7.37
C GLU A 501 -17.39 12.09 7.48
N ILE A 502 -18.16 12.97 6.84
CA ILE A 502 -17.80 14.38 6.68
C ILE A 502 -18.87 15.27 7.28
N VAL A 503 -18.45 16.18 8.15
CA VAL A 503 -19.28 17.21 8.77
C VAL A 503 -18.73 18.58 8.43
N THR A 504 -19.53 19.41 7.76
CA THR A 504 -19.20 20.81 7.49
C THR A 504 -19.68 21.68 8.65
N ILE A 505 -18.82 22.54 9.17
CA ILE A 505 -19.16 23.41 10.29
C ILE A 505 -19.85 24.67 9.77
N ASP A 506 -21.16 24.56 9.53
CA ASP A 506 -22.01 25.68 9.14
C ASP A 506 -22.40 26.58 10.32
N ARG A 507 -23.16 27.63 10.04
CA ARG A 507 -23.61 28.60 11.07
C ARG A 507 -24.42 27.93 12.18
N LYS A 508 -25.20 26.91 11.89
CA LYS A 508 -26.05 26.23 12.86
C LYS A 508 -25.22 25.32 13.77
N ILE A 509 -24.35 24.48 13.19
CA ILE A 509 -23.42 23.62 13.97
C ILE A 509 -22.49 24.50 14.81
N ARG A 510 -21.99 25.60 14.28
CA ARG A 510 -21.17 26.56 15.03
C ARG A 510 -21.90 27.10 16.29
N ARG A 511 -23.17 27.43 16.19
CA ARG A 511 -23.98 27.85 17.35
C ARG A 511 -24.19 26.71 18.35
N MET A 512 -24.41 25.48 17.86
CA MET A 512 -24.56 24.30 18.70
C MET A 512 -23.26 24.00 19.49
N ILE A 513 -22.12 24.02 18.83
CA ILE A 513 -20.81 23.86 19.49
C ILE A 513 -20.61 24.96 20.53
N SER A 514 -20.82 26.22 20.16
CA SER A 514 -20.58 27.38 21.04
C SER A 514 -21.41 27.34 22.33
N ARG A 515 -22.61 26.72 22.32
CA ARG A 515 -23.45 26.56 23.52
C ARG A 515 -23.20 25.24 24.27
N GLY A 516 -22.27 24.41 23.81
CA GLY A 516 -21.98 23.10 24.38
C GLY A 516 -23.14 22.11 24.17
N ALA A 517 -23.73 22.08 22.97
CA ALA A 517 -24.78 21.12 22.64
C ALA A 517 -24.24 19.68 22.67
N GLU A 518 -25.12 18.74 23.01
CA GLU A 518 -24.81 17.31 23.00
C GLU A 518 -24.45 16.83 21.59
N THR A 519 -23.59 15.82 21.51
CA THR A 519 -23.09 15.25 20.23
C THR A 519 -24.23 14.72 19.36
N GLU A 520 -25.24 14.11 19.97
CA GLU A 520 -26.42 13.55 19.32
C GLU A 520 -27.25 14.62 18.61
N GLU A 521 -27.34 15.84 19.19
CA GLU A 521 -28.05 16.95 18.56
C GLU A 521 -27.34 17.43 17.31
N ILE A 522 -25.97 17.49 17.37
CA ILE A 522 -25.15 17.89 16.23
C ILE A 522 -25.22 16.80 15.14
N GLU A 523 -25.17 15.53 15.53
CA GLU A 523 -25.28 14.40 14.61
C GLU A 523 -26.62 14.39 13.88
N ALA A 524 -27.71 14.49 14.62
CA ALA A 524 -29.05 14.54 14.03
C ALA A 524 -29.17 15.66 12.99
N TYR A 525 -28.69 16.86 13.31
CA TYR A 525 -28.68 17.98 12.36
C TYR A 525 -27.82 17.70 11.14
N ALA A 526 -26.59 17.16 11.33
CA ALA A 526 -25.69 16.86 10.22
C ALA A 526 -26.27 15.78 9.28
N ARG A 527 -26.96 14.78 9.84
CA ARG A 527 -27.66 13.75 9.06
C ARG A 527 -28.84 14.33 8.28
N GLU A 528 -29.72 15.07 8.94
CA GLU A 528 -30.97 15.55 8.34
C GLU A 528 -30.73 16.69 7.33
N GLN A 529 -29.87 17.64 7.65
CA GLN A 529 -29.70 18.86 6.88
C GLN A 529 -28.51 18.86 5.95
N GLN A 530 -27.42 18.18 6.34
CA GLN A 530 -26.23 18.04 5.48
C GLN A 530 -26.18 16.70 4.75
N GLY A 531 -27.09 15.74 5.07
CA GLY A 531 -27.07 14.39 4.53
C GLY A 531 -25.79 13.63 4.90
N MET A 532 -25.23 13.90 6.09
CA MET A 532 -24.06 13.16 6.59
C MET A 532 -24.38 11.66 6.62
N ARG A 533 -23.48 10.87 6.10
CA ARG A 533 -23.52 9.42 6.20
C ARG A 533 -22.42 8.94 7.12
N SER A 534 -22.76 8.05 8.04
CA SER A 534 -21.78 7.46 8.94
C SER A 534 -20.80 6.53 8.20
N LEU A 535 -19.65 6.27 8.79
CA LEU A 535 -18.68 5.30 8.29
C LEU A 535 -19.32 3.92 8.05
N LYS A 536 -20.25 3.49 8.93
CA LYS A 536 -21.00 2.24 8.80
C LYS A 536 -21.90 2.24 7.55
N GLU A 537 -22.62 3.31 7.29
CA GLU A 537 -23.50 3.42 6.12
C GLU A 537 -22.71 3.43 4.81
N LYS A 538 -21.60 4.15 4.75
CA LYS A 538 -20.67 4.13 3.59
C LYS A 538 -20.04 2.75 3.40
N GLY A 539 -19.62 2.09 4.48
CA GLY A 539 -19.09 0.73 4.43
C GLY A 539 -20.12 -0.29 3.94
N LEU A 540 -21.38 -0.16 4.40
CA LEU A 540 -22.50 -1.00 3.95
C LEU A 540 -22.73 -0.87 2.44
N GLU A 541 -22.66 0.35 1.91
CA GLU A 541 -22.78 0.59 0.47
C GLU A 541 -21.68 -0.12 -0.32
N LEU A 542 -20.43 -0.08 0.15
CA LEU A 542 -19.32 -0.80 -0.49
C LEU A 542 -19.49 -2.33 -0.45
N VAL A 543 -20.11 -2.87 0.61
CA VAL A 543 -20.46 -4.30 0.66
C VAL A 543 -21.53 -4.62 -0.39
N LYS A 544 -22.57 -3.78 -0.52
CA LYS A 544 -23.62 -3.93 -1.55
C LYS A 544 -23.08 -3.89 -2.96
N GLN A 545 -22.06 -3.06 -3.20
CA GLN A 545 -21.36 -2.96 -4.50
C GLN A 545 -20.39 -4.11 -4.76
N GLY A 546 -20.18 -5.04 -3.80
CA GLY A 546 -19.22 -6.13 -3.91
C GLY A 546 -17.75 -5.70 -3.87
N VAL A 547 -17.46 -4.49 -3.39
CA VAL A 547 -16.09 -3.96 -3.24
C VAL A 547 -15.40 -4.54 -2.02
N THR A 548 -16.14 -4.76 -0.94
CA THR A 548 -15.65 -5.28 0.33
C THR A 548 -16.61 -6.32 0.91
N THR A 549 -16.37 -6.78 2.12
CA THR A 549 -17.13 -7.86 2.76
C THR A 549 -17.79 -7.41 4.08
N PRO A 550 -18.80 -8.18 4.58
CA PRO A 550 -19.42 -7.92 5.87
C PRO A 550 -18.43 -7.94 7.04
N GLU A 551 -17.39 -8.78 6.98
CA GLU A 551 -16.35 -8.84 8.02
C GLU A 551 -15.58 -7.52 8.13
N GLU A 552 -15.27 -6.89 7.01
CA GLU A 552 -14.63 -5.58 6.99
C GLU A 552 -15.57 -4.49 7.51
N LEU A 553 -16.87 -4.58 7.19
CA LEU A 553 -17.88 -3.68 7.74
C LEU A 553 -17.97 -3.78 9.27
N LEU A 554 -17.96 -5.01 9.83
CA LEU A 554 -17.97 -5.21 11.27
C LEU A 554 -16.72 -4.64 11.94
N ARG A 555 -15.54 -4.74 11.31
CA ARG A 555 -14.31 -4.13 11.83
C ARG A 555 -14.41 -2.62 12.01
N ILE A 556 -15.06 -1.91 11.09
CA ILE A 556 -15.24 -0.45 11.24
C ILE A 556 -16.42 -0.11 12.14
N ALA A 557 -17.49 -0.91 12.16
CA ALA A 557 -18.67 -0.70 12.99
C ALA A 557 -18.44 -0.97 14.48
N TYR A 558 -17.44 -1.78 14.84
CA TYR A 558 -17.11 -2.09 16.25
C TYR A 558 -16.39 -0.93 16.95
N TYR A 559 -15.86 0.02 16.18
CA TYR A 559 -15.15 1.20 16.68
C TYR A 559 -15.92 2.51 16.42
N ALA A 560 -17.14 2.43 15.86
CA ALA A 560 -18.00 3.56 15.59
C ALA A 560 -19.10 3.70 16.66
#